data_3d22425beb1687ffe149e699019f15f3
#
_entry.id   3d22425beb1687ffe149e699019f15f3
#
_cell.length_a   1.000
_cell.length_b   1.000
_cell.length_c   1.000
_cell.angle_alpha   90.00
_cell.angle_beta   90.00
_cell.angle_gamma   90.00
#
_symmetry.space_group_name_H-M   'P 1'
#
loop_
_entity.id
_entity.type
_entity.pdbx_description
1 polymer ?
#
loop_
_entity_poly.entity_id
_entity_poly.type
_entity_poly.pdbx_seq_one_letter_code
_entity_poly.pdbx_strand_id
1 'polypeptide(L)'
;MFEKYKKVYKADYEKWYKENEAYRERVAADQDRLKFHLMPKTGWLNDPNGLCQFNGTYHIYYQYTPFEPTGELKTWGHYTTKDFIHYEDFGPVVFPDEDIDAHGVYSGSAFIEDDTIHYFYTGNLKYFDRDDYDYINSGRGSNTITFTSKDGYEFTKKELLMTTDDYPADMSNHVRDPKIFKKNEKYYMVLGARDVEGVGMILLYESTDLKNWTYKNRITTPQKFGYMWECPDLFEMDGQLYIICCPQGVETQGIDYENVHQVTAMKLDYGFDTDKYEITDIKLFDRGFDFYAPQSFEDESGRRILIGWMGIPDADYTNPTEEAGWQHALTIPRELSVRDGKLIQEPIEELKQLRSEDKAVCTFCYGQTIIMQNAIYEAVVDFKRCREMVMTLREGITLSYKDNILTLNLGVYGSGRSTRKVRLEKLEHLQIFADTSSLEIFVNHGEEVFTTRIYNHYGRLLINGECSGIMTVYPLKSFEIEGGRHEE
;
A
#
# COMPACT_ATOMS: atom_id res chain seq x y z
N MET A 1 21.49 -0.21 -19.79
CA MET A 1 20.32 -1.07 -19.52
C MET A 1 20.84 -2.27 -18.74
N PHE A 2 20.39 -2.46 -17.51
CA PHE A 2 20.79 -3.64 -16.73
C PHE A 2 20.23 -4.88 -17.40
N GLU A 3 21.04 -5.92 -17.53
CA GLU A 3 20.54 -7.20 -18.05
C GLU A 3 19.46 -7.72 -17.11
N LYS A 4 18.27 -7.97 -17.62
CA LYS A 4 17.02 -8.37 -16.94
C LYS A 4 17.19 -9.54 -15.94
N TYR A 5 18.33 -10.24 -15.99
CA TYR A 5 18.57 -11.52 -15.32
C TYR A 5 19.90 -11.57 -14.55
N LYS A 6 20.47 -10.43 -14.25
CA LYS A 6 21.75 -10.34 -13.55
C LYS A 6 21.51 -9.79 -12.13
N LYS A 7 22.20 -10.36 -11.14
CA LYS A 7 22.29 -9.77 -9.81
C LYS A 7 22.70 -8.31 -9.89
N VAL A 8 22.13 -7.49 -9.04
CA VAL A 8 22.46 -6.07 -8.91
C VAL A 8 23.01 -5.80 -7.53
N TYR A 9 24.15 -5.16 -7.50
CA TYR A 9 24.85 -4.78 -6.28
C TYR A 9 24.70 -3.27 -6.02
N LYS A 10 24.91 -2.85 -4.77
CA LYS A 10 24.91 -1.44 -4.39
C LYS A 10 25.82 -0.60 -5.29
N ALA A 11 27.03 -1.10 -5.61
CA ALA A 11 27.97 -0.41 -6.49
C ALA A 11 27.44 -0.19 -7.92
N ASP A 12 26.61 -1.10 -8.43
CA ASP A 12 25.96 -0.93 -9.75
C ASP A 12 24.96 0.23 -9.73
N TYR A 13 24.17 0.34 -8.65
CA TYR A 13 23.26 1.45 -8.45
C TYR A 13 24.02 2.79 -8.28
N GLU A 14 25.04 2.84 -7.45
CA GLU A 14 25.83 4.04 -7.21
C GLU A 14 26.49 4.56 -8.52
N LYS A 15 26.99 3.64 -9.33
CA LYS A 15 27.52 3.97 -10.66
C LYS A 15 26.42 4.52 -11.56
N TRP A 16 25.29 3.81 -11.67
CA TRP A 16 24.14 4.25 -12.48
C TRP A 16 23.64 5.63 -12.02
N TYR A 17 23.52 5.84 -10.72
CA TYR A 17 23.06 7.09 -10.14
C TYR A 17 23.93 8.28 -10.55
N LYS A 18 25.26 8.14 -10.52
CA LYS A 18 26.20 9.16 -10.97
C LYS A 18 26.15 9.43 -12.47
N GLU A 19 26.00 8.38 -13.26
CA GLU A 19 26.01 8.48 -14.73
C GLU A 19 24.69 9.02 -15.32
N ASN A 20 23.58 9.05 -14.54
CA ASN A 20 22.25 9.42 -15.01
C ASN A 20 21.70 10.71 -14.34
N GLU A 21 22.56 11.68 -14.03
CA GLU A 21 22.16 12.94 -13.38
C GLU A 21 21.08 13.68 -14.18
N ALA A 22 21.28 13.90 -15.49
CA ALA A 22 20.31 14.59 -16.35
C ALA A 22 18.94 13.88 -16.41
N TYR A 23 18.92 12.54 -16.32
CA TYR A 23 17.66 11.77 -16.21
C TYR A 23 16.97 12.05 -14.89
N ARG A 24 17.68 12.03 -13.77
CA ARG A 24 17.15 12.30 -12.43
C ARG A 24 16.61 13.72 -12.31
N GLU A 25 17.32 14.71 -12.85
CA GLU A 25 16.87 16.11 -12.88
C GLU A 25 15.58 16.29 -13.71
N ARG A 26 15.48 15.61 -14.85
CA ARG A 26 14.25 15.61 -15.67
C ARG A 26 13.07 15.02 -14.89
N VAL A 27 13.27 13.88 -14.22
CA VAL A 27 12.23 13.24 -13.40
C VAL A 27 11.83 14.13 -12.23
N ALA A 28 12.77 14.77 -11.56
CA ALA A 28 12.50 15.66 -10.44
C ALA A 28 11.70 16.92 -10.85
N ALA A 29 11.84 17.36 -12.10
CA ALA A 29 11.15 18.52 -12.66
C ALA A 29 9.73 18.21 -13.18
N ASP A 30 9.29 16.95 -13.13
CA ASP A 30 7.95 16.59 -13.61
C ASP A 30 6.84 17.28 -12.77
N GLN A 31 5.87 17.85 -13.49
CA GLN A 31 4.78 18.60 -12.89
C GLN A 31 3.81 17.74 -12.06
N ASP A 32 3.78 16.42 -12.29
CA ASP A 32 2.91 15.47 -11.59
C ASP A 32 3.51 14.95 -10.27
N ARG A 33 4.75 15.38 -9.91
CA ARG A 33 5.39 15.02 -8.64
C ARG A 33 4.53 15.47 -7.46
N LEU A 34 4.29 14.54 -6.54
CA LEU A 34 3.48 14.75 -5.34
C LEU A 34 4.22 15.62 -4.31
N LYS A 35 3.49 16.26 -3.42
CA LYS A 35 4.03 17.18 -2.40
C LYS A 35 4.06 16.57 -1.00
N PHE A 36 3.09 15.72 -0.68
CA PHE A 36 2.99 15.10 0.63
C PHE A 36 2.72 13.58 0.55
N HIS A 37 3.35 12.94 -0.43
CA HIS A 37 3.41 11.48 -0.55
C HIS A 37 4.85 11.05 -0.81
N LEU A 38 5.23 9.87 -0.30
CA LEU A 38 6.49 9.23 -0.62
C LEU A 38 6.41 8.59 -2.02
N MET A 39 7.39 8.86 -2.86
CA MET A 39 7.45 8.40 -4.25
C MET A 39 8.89 8.12 -4.67
N PRO A 40 9.15 7.32 -5.71
CA PRO A 40 10.50 7.02 -6.12
C PRO A 40 11.19 8.29 -6.66
N LYS A 41 12.50 8.45 -6.42
CA LYS A 41 13.29 9.51 -7.07
C LYS A 41 13.25 9.36 -8.59
N THR A 42 13.36 8.12 -9.07
CA THR A 42 13.23 7.71 -10.47
C THR A 42 12.65 6.31 -10.51
N GLY A 43 12.13 5.89 -11.65
CA GLY A 43 11.72 4.52 -11.86
C GLY A 43 10.39 4.16 -11.20
N TRP A 44 10.32 3.00 -10.58
CA TRP A 44 9.08 2.40 -10.10
C TRP A 44 9.11 2.14 -8.60
N LEU A 45 8.02 2.49 -7.92
CA LEU A 45 7.74 2.14 -6.54
C LEU A 45 6.47 1.28 -6.49
N ASN A 46 6.45 0.23 -5.66
CA ASN A 46 5.23 -0.50 -5.36
C ASN A 46 5.10 -0.80 -3.85
N ASP A 47 4.96 -2.04 -3.42
CA ASP A 47 4.57 -2.44 -2.09
C ASP A 47 5.40 -1.80 -0.97
N PRO A 48 4.78 -1.23 0.06
CA PRO A 48 5.50 -0.92 1.29
C PRO A 48 5.99 -2.22 1.95
N ASN A 49 7.18 -2.18 2.52
CA ASN A 49 7.85 -3.32 3.12
C ASN A 49 8.50 -2.95 4.43
N GLY A 50 8.75 -3.93 5.29
CA GLY A 50 9.57 -3.75 6.47
C GLY A 50 9.16 -2.60 7.38
N LEU A 51 7.87 -2.23 7.39
CA LEU A 51 7.35 -1.12 8.16
C LEU A 51 7.50 -1.40 9.65
N CYS A 52 8.12 -0.48 10.39
CA CYS A 52 8.25 -0.55 11.84
C CYS A 52 8.60 0.83 12.44
N GLN A 53 8.42 0.96 13.74
CA GLN A 53 9.07 2.00 14.53
C GLN A 53 10.12 1.35 15.43
N PHE A 54 11.34 1.84 15.43
CA PHE A 54 12.42 1.32 16.24
C PHE A 54 13.25 2.46 16.81
N ASN A 55 13.36 2.51 18.16
CA ASN A 55 14.03 3.57 18.90
C ASN A 55 13.57 4.98 18.50
N GLY A 56 12.27 5.18 18.40
CA GLY A 56 11.62 6.44 18.05
C GLY A 56 11.70 6.85 16.59
N THR A 57 12.31 6.02 15.72
CA THR A 57 12.39 6.25 14.27
C THR A 57 11.47 5.29 13.53
N TYR A 58 10.61 5.82 12.67
CA TYR A 58 9.82 5.03 11.74
C TYR A 58 10.65 4.69 10.52
N HIS A 59 10.72 3.41 10.19
CA HIS A 59 11.38 2.87 9.01
C HIS A 59 10.32 2.45 7.99
N ILE A 60 10.42 2.99 6.78
CA ILE A 60 9.47 2.76 5.69
C ILE A 60 10.28 2.25 4.50
N TYR A 61 10.32 0.91 4.35
CA TYR A 61 10.90 0.31 3.16
C TYR A 61 9.81 0.10 2.11
N TYR A 62 10.22 -0.05 0.87
CA TYR A 62 9.30 -0.25 -0.25
C TYR A 62 9.98 -0.99 -1.39
N GLN A 63 9.23 -1.73 -2.17
CA GLN A 63 9.74 -2.28 -3.43
C GLN A 63 10.11 -1.17 -4.38
N TYR A 64 11.33 -1.20 -4.89
CA TYR A 64 11.91 -0.15 -5.69
C TYR A 64 12.68 -0.67 -6.90
N THR A 65 12.36 -0.13 -8.08
CA THR A 65 13.13 -0.31 -9.31
C THR A 65 13.63 1.06 -9.75
N PRO A 66 14.87 1.48 -9.39
CA PRO A 66 15.35 2.84 -9.65
C PRO A 66 15.65 3.13 -11.11
N PHE A 67 15.93 2.11 -11.91
CA PHE A 67 16.54 2.23 -13.23
C PHE A 67 15.55 2.57 -14.34
N GLU A 68 14.29 2.23 -14.17
CA GLU A 68 13.25 2.36 -15.18
C GLU A 68 11.84 2.31 -14.54
N PRO A 69 10.79 2.88 -15.18
CA PRO A 69 9.48 3.03 -14.59
C PRO A 69 8.51 1.85 -14.83
N THR A 70 8.98 0.69 -15.28
CA THR A 70 8.14 -0.48 -15.57
C THR A 70 8.17 -1.57 -14.49
N GLY A 71 9.06 -1.43 -13.50
CA GLY A 71 9.05 -2.26 -12.32
C GLY A 71 9.64 -3.66 -12.47
N GLU A 72 10.66 -3.86 -13.31
CA GLU A 72 11.23 -5.16 -13.63
C GLU A 72 12.01 -5.79 -12.46
N LEU A 73 13.14 -5.21 -12.06
CA LEU A 73 14.00 -5.75 -11.01
C LEU A 73 13.74 -5.04 -9.68
N LYS A 74 13.40 -5.78 -8.65
CA LYS A 74 13.06 -5.25 -7.34
C LYS A 74 14.25 -5.20 -6.40
N THR A 75 14.46 -4.03 -5.81
CA THR A 75 15.23 -3.78 -4.60
C THR A 75 14.29 -3.32 -3.49
N TRP A 76 14.78 -3.07 -2.29
CA TRP A 76 14.05 -2.26 -1.32
C TRP A 76 14.68 -0.89 -1.20
N GLY A 77 13.86 0.16 -1.42
CA GLY A 77 14.16 1.53 -1.03
C GLY A 77 13.84 1.75 0.44
N HIS A 78 14.36 2.84 1.04
CA HIS A 78 14.20 3.12 2.45
C HIS A 78 14.03 4.60 2.72
N TYR A 79 12.92 4.95 3.37
CA TYR A 79 12.69 6.24 4.00
C TYR A 79 12.67 6.08 5.52
N THR A 80 13.12 7.11 6.25
CA THR A 80 12.92 7.22 7.70
C THR A 80 12.25 8.53 8.06
N THR A 81 11.57 8.53 9.20
CA THR A 81 10.96 9.74 9.77
C THR A 81 10.76 9.57 11.27
N LYS A 82 10.60 10.68 12.00
CA LYS A 82 10.20 10.67 13.40
C LYS A 82 8.80 11.24 13.62
N ASP A 83 8.22 11.89 12.61
CA ASP A 83 7.00 12.67 12.72
C ASP A 83 6.10 12.64 11.49
N PHE A 84 6.43 11.83 10.48
CA PHE A 84 5.72 11.70 9.19
C PHE A 84 5.63 13.02 8.38
N ILE A 85 6.47 14.01 8.68
CA ILE A 85 6.57 15.28 7.96
C ILE A 85 7.97 15.48 7.41
N HIS A 86 9.00 15.20 8.23
CA HIS A 86 10.40 15.30 7.88
C HIS A 86 10.95 13.88 7.62
N TYR A 87 11.45 13.67 6.43
CA TYR A 87 11.93 12.36 5.98
C TYR A 87 13.38 12.41 5.56
N GLU A 88 14.09 11.31 5.78
CA GLU A 88 15.38 11.01 5.14
C GLU A 88 15.17 9.91 4.10
N ASP A 89 15.72 10.09 2.89
CA ASP A 89 15.68 9.14 1.78
C ASP A 89 17.06 8.51 1.56
N PHE A 90 17.17 7.21 1.80
CA PHE A 90 18.42 6.45 1.64
C PHE A 90 18.55 5.78 0.26
N GLY A 91 17.55 5.93 -0.62
CA GLY A 91 17.49 5.20 -1.87
C GLY A 91 17.37 3.69 -1.66
N PRO A 92 17.83 2.84 -2.61
CA PRO A 92 17.81 1.40 -2.45
C PRO A 92 18.88 0.92 -1.46
N VAL A 93 18.48 0.07 -0.50
CA VAL A 93 19.33 -0.44 0.59
C VAL A 93 19.42 -1.98 0.63
N VAL A 94 18.42 -2.71 0.14
CA VAL A 94 18.46 -4.17 0.00
C VAL A 94 18.43 -4.53 -1.48
N PHE A 95 19.47 -5.23 -1.93
CA PHE A 95 19.69 -5.56 -3.33
C PHE A 95 19.55 -7.07 -3.59
N PRO A 96 19.15 -7.49 -4.80
CA PRO A 96 19.15 -8.90 -5.21
C PRO A 96 20.59 -9.32 -5.60
N ASP A 97 21.46 -9.42 -4.61
CA ASP A 97 22.91 -9.60 -4.77
C ASP A 97 23.40 -11.02 -4.41
N GLU A 98 22.49 -11.89 -3.93
CA GLU A 98 22.78 -13.28 -3.64
C GLU A 98 22.07 -14.25 -4.61
N ASP A 99 22.49 -15.54 -4.63
CA ASP A 99 21.85 -16.55 -5.48
C ASP A 99 20.42 -16.88 -5.05
N ILE A 100 20.10 -16.65 -3.79
CA ILE A 100 18.79 -16.94 -3.19
C ILE A 100 17.71 -15.92 -3.55
N ASP A 101 18.09 -14.74 -4.09
CA ASP A 101 17.20 -13.67 -4.49
C ASP A 101 17.58 -13.00 -5.83
N ALA A 102 18.35 -13.66 -6.65
CA ALA A 102 19.02 -13.11 -7.82
C ALA A 102 18.11 -12.39 -8.83
N HIS A 103 16.79 -12.61 -8.79
CA HIS A 103 15.81 -12.00 -9.70
C HIS A 103 14.83 -11.04 -9.00
N GLY A 104 15.16 -10.62 -7.78
CA GLY A 104 14.46 -9.56 -7.07
C GLY A 104 14.26 -9.81 -5.59
N VAL A 105 14.36 -8.73 -4.82
CA VAL A 105 13.96 -8.66 -3.42
C VAL A 105 12.47 -8.30 -3.42
N TYR A 106 11.60 -9.30 -3.28
CA TYR A 106 10.16 -9.11 -3.31
C TYR A 106 9.61 -8.70 -1.94
N SER A 107 8.30 -8.65 -1.81
CA SER A 107 7.66 -8.11 -0.61
C SER A 107 7.95 -8.92 0.65
N GLY A 108 7.94 -8.20 1.76
CA GLY A 108 8.23 -8.72 3.08
C GLY A 108 7.90 -7.71 4.17
N SER A 109 8.20 -8.07 5.41
CA SER A 109 7.83 -7.31 6.59
C SER A 109 8.95 -7.26 7.62
N ALA A 110 8.81 -6.37 8.60
CA ALA A 110 9.63 -6.31 9.80
C ALA A 110 8.86 -6.86 11.01
N PHE A 111 9.60 -7.45 11.93
CA PHE A 111 9.14 -7.86 13.24
C PHE A 111 10.19 -7.49 14.29
N ILE A 112 9.81 -6.82 15.36
CA ILE A 112 10.74 -6.40 16.42
C ILE A 112 10.66 -7.39 17.58
N GLU A 113 11.82 -7.92 17.96
CA GLU A 113 11.99 -8.79 19.12
C GLU A 113 13.39 -8.57 19.72
N ASP A 114 13.51 -8.52 21.05
CA ASP A 114 14.78 -8.41 21.80
C ASP A 114 15.73 -7.31 21.26
N ASP A 115 15.25 -6.08 21.13
CA ASP A 115 15.98 -4.93 20.58
C ASP A 115 16.62 -5.20 19.20
N THR A 116 15.93 -6.00 18.39
CA THR A 116 16.37 -6.37 17.04
C THR A 116 15.20 -6.25 16.07
N ILE A 117 15.44 -5.68 14.92
CA ILE A 117 14.51 -5.73 13.79
C ILE A 117 14.83 -7.00 12.99
N HIS A 118 13.88 -7.89 12.90
CA HIS A 118 13.93 -9.08 12.03
C HIS A 118 13.14 -8.78 10.76
N TYR A 119 13.80 -8.83 9.63
CA TYR A 119 13.16 -8.67 8.32
C TYR A 119 12.94 -10.05 7.69
N PHE A 120 11.77 -10.23 7.10
CA PHE A 120 11.40 -11.42 6.36
C PHE A 120 10.89 -10.99 4.99
N TYR A 121 11.38 -11.60 3.92
CA TYR A 121 10.99 -11.23 2.57
C TYR A 121 11.03 -12.41 1.61
N THR A 122 10.49 -12.21 0.41
CA THR A 122 10.51 -13.20 -0.64
C THR A 122 11.67 -12.93 -1.61
N GLY A 123 12.65 -13.84 -1.64
CA GLY A 123 13.68 -13.87 -2.67
C GLY A 123 13.13 -14.53 -3.94
N ASN A 124 13.04 -13.76 -5.01
CA ASN A 124 12.49 -14.24 -6.28
C ASN A 124 13.57 -14.83 -7.17
N LEU A 125 13.31 -16.01 -7.72
CA LEU A 125 14.11 -16.66 -8.75
C LEU A 125 13.26 -16.89 -10.01
N LYS A 126 13.89 -16.85 -11.18
CA LYS A 126 13.27 -17.12 -12.48
C LYS A 126 14.14 -18.11 -13.25
N TYR A 127 13.57 -19.19 -13.73
CA TYR A 127 14.25 -20.32 -14.38
C TYR A 127 13.95 -20.34 -15.88
N PHE A 128 14.45 -19.32 -16.61
CA PHE A 128 14.14 -19.09 -18.02
C PHE A 128 14.69 -20.15 -18.98
N ASP A 129 15.67 -20.93 -18.54
CA ASP A 129 16.36 -21.98 -19.29
C ASP A 129 15.71 -23.36 -19.19
N ARG A 130 14.57 -23.46 -18.52
CA ARG A 130 13.82 -24.71 -18.41
C ARG A 130 12.99 -24.97 -19.66
N ASP A 131 13.03 -26.19 -20.19
CA ASP A 131 12.21 -26.62 -21.34
C ASP A 131 10.71 -26.68 -20.98
N ASP A 132 10.37 -26.92 -19.71
CA ASP A 132 9.00 -26.95 -19.16
C ASP A 132 8.59 -25.64 -18.49
N TYR A 133 9.12 -24.50 -18.95
CA TYR A 133 8.87 -23.21 -18.34
C TYR A 133 7.36 -22.89 -18.30
N ASP A 134 6.83 -22.84 -17.08
CA ASP A 134 5.53 -22.29 -16.72
C ASP A 134 5.74 -21.30 -15.58
N TYR A 135 5.43 -20.03 -15.83
CA TYR A 135 5.65 -18.96 -14.84
C TYR A 135 5.02 -19.26 -13.47
N ILE A 136 3.92 -20.01 -13.46
CA ILE A 136 3.16 -20.30 -12.22
C ILE A 136 3.69 -21.55 -11.50
N ASN A 137 4.00 -22.63 -12.24
CA ASN A 137 4.23 -23.93 -11.62
C ASN A 137 5.69 -24.41 -11.66
N SER A 138 6.50 -23.95 -12.61
CA SER A 138 7.86 -24.46 -12.80
C SER A 138 8.93 -23.41 -13.11
N GLY A 139 8.53 -22.24 -13.55
CA GLY A 139 9.43 -21.19 -14.07
C GLY A 139 9.98 -20.24 -13.05
N ARG A 140 9.66 -20.39 -11.76
CA ARG A 140 10.15 -19.54 -10.68
C ARG A 140 10.41 -20.29 -9.39
N GLY A 141 11.25 -19.72 -8.54
CA GLY A 141 11.39 -20.07 -7.13
C GLY A 141 10.98 -18.89 -6.26
N SER A 142 10.34 -19.17 -5.14
CA SER A 142 9.93 -18.19 -4.14
C SER A 142 10.53 -18.61 -2.81
N ASN A 143 11.66 -17.99 -2.45
CA ASN A 143 12.37 -18.27 -1.21
C ASN A 143 11.89 -17.37 -0.09
N THR A 144 11.66 -17.90 1.10
CA THR A 144 11.51 -17.07 2.30
C THR A 144 12.89 -16.85 2.91
N ILE A 145 13.27 -15.58 3.04
CA ILE A 145 14.61 -15.14 3.46
C ILE A 145 14.47 -14.22 4.66
N THR A 146 15.45 -14.22 5.55
CA THR A 146 15.54 -13.30 6.69
C THR A 146 16.92 -12.64 6.78
N PHE A 147 16.93 -11.47 7.36
CA PHE A 147 18.11 -10.76 7.88
C PHE A 147 17.70 -9.88 9.06
N THR A 148 18.64 -9.37 9.81
CA THR A 148 18.35 -8.55 11.00
C THR A 148 19.11 -7.24 10.99
N SER A 149 18.64 -6.31 11.82
CA SER A 149 19.33 -5.04 12.10
C SER A 149 19.17 -4.64 13.56
N LYS A 150 20.15 -3.91 14.09
CA LYS A 150 20.10 -3.31 15.42
C LYS A 150 19.77 -1.80 15.41
N ASP A 151 19.69 -1.22 14.23
CA ASP A 151 19.50 0.22 14.06
C ASP A 151 18.60 0.60 12.86
N GLY A 152 18.22 -0.39 12.02
CA GLY A 152 17.47 -0.18 10.78
C GLY A 152 18.31 0.28 9.59
N TYR A 153 19.64 0.36 9.73
CA TYR A 153 20.54 0.87 8.69
C TYR A 153 21.60 -0.15 8.28
N GLU A 154 22.19 -0.84 9.25
CA GLU A 154 23.18 -1.89 9.03
C GLU A 154 22.52 -3.26 9.13
N PHE A 155 22.70 -4.08 8.10
CA PHE A 155 22.04 -5.37 7.98
C PHE A 155 23.03 -6.54 8.14
N THR A 156 22.57 -7.60 8.82
CA THR A 156 23.29 -8.87 8.82
C THR A 156 23.23 -9.54 7.45
N LYS A 157 24.01 -10.60 7.27
CA LYS A 157 23.91 -11.44 6.07
C LYS A 157 22.51 -12.05 5.94
N LYS A 158 22.03 -12.18 4.71
CA LYS A 158 20.79 -12.87 4.37
C LYS A 158 20.86 -14.34 4.72
N GLU A 159 19.80 -14.89 5.32
CA GLU A 159 19.66 -16.30 5.67
C GLU A 159 18.44 -16.89 4.97
N LEU A 160 18.61 -17.99 4.26
CA LEU A 160 17.52 -18.73 3.62
C LEU A 160 16.78 -19.54 4.69
N LEU A 161 15.47 -19.32 4.83
CA LEU A 161 14.62 -20.08 5.77
C LEU A 161 13.84 -21.19 5.08
N MET A 162 13.22 -20.91 3.95
CA MET A 162 12.40 -21.87 3.21
C MET A 162 12.56 -21.64 1.70
N THR A 163 12.43 -22.70 0.94
CA THR A 163 12.39 -22.72 -0.52
C THR A 163 11.02 -23.18 -1.02
N THR A 164 10.82 -23.19 -2.32
CA THR A 164 9.59 -23.73 -2.94
C THR A 164 9.32 -25.18 -2.53
N ASP A 165 10.35 -25.96 -2.21
CA ASP A 165 10.23 -27.38 -1.81
C ASP A 165 9.73 -27.56 -0.36
N ASP A 166 9.75 -26.52 0.45
CA ASP A 166 9.31 -26.53 1.86
C ASP A 166 7.82 -26.18 2.02
N TYR A 167 7.15 -25.78 0.94
CA TYR A 167 5.71 -25.49 0.94
C TYR A 167 4.90 -26.77 0.68
N PRO A 168 3.59 -26.79 1.04
CA PRO A 168 2.73 -27.93 0.76
C PRO A 168 2.76 -28.32 -0.73
N ALA A 169 2.82 -29.62 -1.03
CA ALA A 169 3.06 -30.14 -2.36
C ALA A 169 1.97 -29.79 -3.41
N ASP A 170 0.81 -29.33 -2.98
CA ASP A 170 -0.29 -28.84 -3.82
C ASP A 170 -0.22 -27.34 -4.09
N MET A 171 0.81 -26.65 -3.62
CA MET A 171 1.03 -25.23 -3.94
C MET A 171 1.70 -25.08 -5.31
N SER A 172 1.31 -24.02 -6.03
CA SER A 172 2.10 -23.52 -7.15
C SER A 172 3.38 -22.84 -6.64
N ASN A 173 4.25 -22.38 -7.53
CA ASN A 173 5.45 -21.61 -7.13
C ASN A 173 5.12 -20.16 -6.70
N HIS A 174 3.85 -19.81 -6.59
CA HIS A 174 3.39 -18.52 -6.07
C HIS A 174 3.05 -18.63 -4.58
N VAL A 175 4.10 -18.61 -3.74
CA VAL A 175 4.03 -18.47 -2.29
C VAL A 175 4.98 -17.36 -1.90
N ARG A 176 4.49 -16.27 -1.23
CA ARG A 176 5.28 -15.06 -0.99
C ARG A 176 4.72 -14.14 0.11
N ASP A 177 5.41 -13.03 0.34
CA ASP A 177 5.01 -11.89 1.17
C ASP A 177 4.89 -12.26 2.67
N PRO A 178 5.98 -12.72 3.31
CA PRO A 178 5.95 -13.16 4.71
C PRO A 178 5.62 -11.99 5.66
N LYS A 179 4.68 -12.25 6.58
CA LYS A 179 4.36 -11.36 7.70
C LYS A 179 4.33 -12.13 9.00
N ILE A 180 4.96 -11.57 10.04
CA ILE A 180 5.07 -12.22 11.34
C ILE A 180 4.04 -11.66 12.32
N PHE A 181 3.42 -12.56 13.07
CA PHE A 181 2.49 -12.29 14.16
C PHE A 181 2.88 -13.12 15.38
N LYS A 182 2.90 -12.52 16.57
CA LYS A 182 3.21 -13.23 17.83
C LYS A 182 1.94 -13.44 18.65
N LYS A 183 1.74 -14.66 19.11
CA LYS A 183 0.63 -15.02 20.01
C LYS A 183 1.04 -16.17 20.93
N ASN A 184 0.72 -16.07 22.23
CA ASN A 184 0.97 -17.12 23.22
C ASN A 184 2.43 -17.65 23.20
N GLU A 185 3.41 -16.73 23.23
CA GLU A 185 4.86 -17.03 23.19
C GLU A 185 5.33 -17.80 21.94
N LYS A 186 4.52 -17.87 20.90
CA LYS A 186 4.85 -18.44 19.61
C LYS A 186 4.79 -17.39 18.51
N TYR A 187 5.59 -17.59 17.48
CA TYR A 187 5.59 -16.79 16.28
C TYR A 187 4.82 -17.51 15.18
N TYR A 188 4.05 -16.77 14.46
CA TYR A 188 3.29 -17.22 13.31
C TYR A 188 3.70 -16.42 12.09
N MET A 189 4.00 -17.11 10.99
CA MET A 189 4.25 -16.48 9.70
C MET A 189 3.07 -16.76 8.79
N VAL A 190 2.49 -15.70 8.21
CA VAL A 190 1.53 -15.82 7.13
C VAL A 190 2.23 -15.55 5.81
N LEU A 191 1.92 -16.36 4.78
CA LEU A 191 2.39 -16.22 3.41
C LEU A 191 1.20 -16.21 2.47
N GLY A 192 1.18 -15.29 1.52
CA GLY A 192 0.22 -15.34 0.42
C GLY A 192 0.52 -16.50 -0.52
N ALA A 193 -0.51 -17.20 -0.97
CA ALA A 193 -0.33 -18.42 -1.77
C ALA A 193 -1.42 -18.62 -2.83
N ARG A 194 -1.03 -19.41 -3.83
CA ARG A 194 -1.88 -19.97 -4.87
C ARG A 194 -1.58 -21.46 -4.99
N ASP A 195 -2.63 -22.30 -4.95
CA ASP A 195 -2.44 -23.73 -5.25
C ASP A 195 -2.42 -24.03 -6.75
N VAL A 196 -2.16 -25.29 -7.10
CA VAL A 196 -2.11 -25.74 -8.52
C VAL A 196 -3.47 -25.70 -9.21
N GLU A 197 -4.58 -25.68 -8.45
CA GLU A 197 -5.96 -25.52 -8.97
C GLU A 197 -6.32 -24.05 -9.17
N GLY A 198 -5.42 -23.14 -8.82
CA GLY A 198 -5.64 -21.70 -8.92
C GLY A 198 -6.61 -21.17 -7.87
N VAL A 199 -6.50 -21.62 -6.62
CA VAL A 199 -7.23 -21.10 -5.47
C VAL A 199 -6.30 -20.26 -4.63
N GLY A 200 -6.70 -19.02 -4.35
CA GLY A 200 -5.98 -18.10 -3.46
C GLY A 200 -6.19 -18.47 -1.99
N MET A 201 -5.13 -18.36 -1.20
CA MET A 201 -5.14 -18.67 0.22
C MET A 201 -3.98 -18.03 0.96
N ILE A 202 -3.98 -18.15 2.28
CA ILE A 202 -2.85 -17.84 3.15
C ILE A 202 -2.33 -19.15 3.75
N LEU A 203 -1.01 -19.35 3.72
CA LEU A 203 -0.35 -20.42 4.47
C LEU A 203 0.07 -19.86 5.83
N LEU A 204 -0.17 -20.64 6.88
CA LEU A 204 0.23 -20.35 8.24
C LEU A 204 1.33 -21.31 8.70
N TYR A 205 2.44 -20.75 9.14
CA TYR A 205 3.55 -21.46 9.75
C TYR A 205 3.71 -21.02 11.20
N GLU A 206 4.26 -21.92 12.02
CA GLU A 206 4.52 -21.70 13.45
C GLU A 206 6.01 -21.85 13.75
N SER A 207 6.56 -21.04 14.65
CA SER A 207 7.93 -21.11 15.14
C SER A 207 8.01 -20.72 16.62
N THR A 208 9.08 -21.15 17.29
CA THR A 208 9.44 -20.73 18.65
C THR A 208 10.75 -19.92 18.69
N ASP A 209 11.42 -19.75 17.54
CA ASP A 209 12.77 -19.17 17.49
C ASP A 209 13.00 -18.22 16.27
N LEU A 210 11.95 -17.95 15.47
CA LEU A 210 11.99 -17.14 14.23
C LEU A 210 12.88 -17.73 13.11
N LYS A 211 13.42 -18.92 13.29
CA LYS A 211 14.33 -19.59 12.33
C LYS A 211 13.76 -20.88 11.79
N ASN A 212 13.24 -21.71 12.66
CA ASN A 212 12.69 -23.01 12.30
C ASN A 212 11.17 -22.91 12.19
N TRP A 213 10.64 -23.04 10.98
CA TRP A 213 9.23 -22.86 10.69
C TRP A 213 8.57 -24.19 10.35
N THR A 214 7.45 -24.47 10.97
CA THR A 214 6.64 -25.67 10.72
C THR A 214 5.30 -25.27 10.14
N TYR A 215 4.91 -25.89 9.03
CA TYR A 215 3.58 -25.70 8.45
C TYR A 215 2.49 -26.07 9.46
N LYS A 216 1.54 -25.20 9.64
CA LYS A 216 0.46 -25.37 10.60
C LYS A 216 -0.90 -25.51 9.92
N ASN A 217 -1.26 -24.59 9.03
CA ASN A 217 -2.60 -24.55 8.41
C ASN A 217 -2.61 -23.72 7.13
N ARG A 218 -3.72 -23.79 6.43
CA ARG A 218 -4.09 -22.86 5.36
C ARG A 218 -5.42 -22.20 5.67
N ILE A 219 -5.54 -20.92 5.30
CA ILE A 219 -6.75 -20.12 5.50
C ILE A 219 -7.26 -19.71 4.12
N THR A 220 -8.48 -20.12 3.79
CA THR A 220 -9.15 -19.77 2.54
C THR A 220 -10.67 -19.74 2.76
N THR A 221 -11.42 -19.33 1.76
CA THR A 221 -12.89 -19.30 1.79
C THR A 221 -13.47 -20.61 1.25
N PRO A 222 -14.69 -21.01 1.71
CA PRO A 222 -15.35 -22.22 1.20
C PRO A 222 -15.62 -22.17 -0.31
N GLN A 223 -15.91 -21.00 -0.87
CA GLN A 223 -16.00 -20.75 -2.30
C GLN A 223 -14.73 -20.02 -2.73
N LYS A 224 -14.23 -20.32 -3.94
CA LYS A 224 -13.08 -19.66 -4.51
C LYS A 224 -13.26 -18.13 -4.49
N PHE A 225 -12.32 -17.43 -3.86
CA PHE A 225 -12.28 -15.98 -3.80
C PHE A 225 -10.95 -15.47 -4.37
N GLY A 226 -10.88 -15.38 -5.70
CA GLY A 226 -9.66 -15.12 -6.44
C GLY A 226 -8.73 -16.33 -6.58
N TYR A 227 -7.69 -16.18 -7.39
CA TYR A 227 -6.74 -17.25 -7.68
C TYR A 227 -5.42 -17.16 -6.92
N MET A 228 -5.13 -16.03 -6.29
CA MET A 228 -3.95 -15.76 -5.47
C MET A 228 -4.34 -14.73 -4.40
N TRP A 229 -3.85 -14.91 -3.19
CA TRP A 229 -3.92 -13.87 -2.14
C TRP A 229 -2.51 -13.38 -1.86
N GLU A 230 -2.24 -12.11 -2.15
CA GLU A 230 -0.93 -11.48 -1.92
C GLU A 230 -0.92 -10.63 -0.65
N CYS A 231 0.28 -10.32 -0.18
CA CYS A 231 0.55 -9.36 0.88
C CYS A 231 -0.33 -9.52 2.13
N PRO A 232 -0.41 -10.73 2.73
CA PRO A 232 -1.22 -10.94 3.90
C PRO A 232 -0.67 -10.17 5.11
N ASP A 233 -1.54 -9.48 5.82
CA ASP A 233 -1.26 -8.79 7.07
C ASP A 233 -2.22 -9.30 8.15
N LEU A 234 -1.72 -10.15 9.06
CA LEU A 234 -2.47 -10.73 10.17
C LEU A 234 -2.16 -9.97 11.45
N PHE A 235 -3.18 -9.47 12.11
CA PHE A 235 -3.05 -8.76 13.39
C PHE A 235 -4.30 -8.89 14.26
N GLU A 236 -4.15 -8.56 15.54
CA GLU A 236 -5.26 -8.50 16.49
C GLU A 236 -5.56 -7.05 16.88
N MET A 237 -6.83 -6.67 16.87
CA MET A 237 -7.33 -5.39 17.41
C MET A 237 -8.61 -5.63 18.19
N ASP A 238 -8.71 -5.05 19.39
CA ASP A 238 -9.87 -5.17 20.29
C ASP A 238 -10.33 -6.63 20.50
N GLY A 239 -9.36 -7.56 20.54
CA GLY A 239 -9.61 -8.98 20.75
C GLY A 239 -10.13 -9.75 19.53
N GLN A 240 -10.20 -9.11 18.36
CA GLN A 240 -10.56 -9.71 17.08
C GLN A 240 -9.32 -9.82 16.18
N LEU A 241 -9.12 -10.98 15.54
CA LEU A 241 -8.13 -11.13 14.49
C LEU A 241 -8.66 -10.58 13.16
N TYR A 242 -7.80 -9.85 12.49
CA TYR A 242 -8.03 -9.34 11.14
C TYR A 242 -6.96 -9.85 10.18
N ILE A 243 -7.36 -10.11 8.96
CA ILE A 243 -6.47 -10.32 7.82
C ILE A 243 -6.76 -9.23 6.80
N ILE A 244 -5.76 -8.44 6.44
CA ILE A 244 -5.78 -7.65 5.22
C ILE A 244 -4.98 -8.43 4.18
N CYS A 245 -5.53 -8.64 2.99
CA CYS A 245 -4.81 -9.28 1.89
C CYS A 245 -5.31 -8.79 0.54
N CYS A 246 -4.58 -9.16 -0.51
CA CYS A 246 -4.81 -8.70 -1.87
C CYS A 246 -5.23 -9.87 -2.78
N PRO A 247 -6.53 -10.24 -2.82
CA PRO A 247 -7.03 -11.30 -3.70
C PRO A 247 -6.98 -10.87 -5.17
N GLN A 248 -6.34 -11.69 -6.01
CA GLN A 248 -6.27 -11.50 -7.46
C GLN A 248 -7.39 -12.27 -8.17
N GLY A 249 -7.98 -11.64 -9.18
CA GLY A 249 -8.98 -12.27 -10.05
C GLY A 249 -10.33 -12.54 -9.38
N VAL A 250 -10.73 -11.70 -8.44
CA VAL A 250 -12.09 -11.69 -7.89
C VAL A 250 -13.02 -11.04 -8.92
N GLU A 251 -14.11 -11.71 -9.24
CA GLU A 251 -15.11 -11.19 -10.20
C GLU A 251 -15.87 -9.99 -9.62
N THR A 252 -16.15 -9.01 -10.48
CA THR A 252 -16.96 -7.83 -10.13
C THR A 252 -18.36 -8.23 -9.68
N GLN A 253 -18.84 -7.66 -8.58
CA GLN A 253 -20.17 -7.91 -8.00
C GLN A 253 -20.94 -6.58 -7.84
N GLY A 254 -21.69 -6.22 -8.87
CA GLY A 254 -22.43 -4.95 -8.87
C GLY A 254 -21.52 -3.73 -8.91
N ILE A 255 -21.34 -3.05 -7.78
CA ILE A 255 -20.42 -1.91 -7.60
C ILE A 255 -19.21 -2.26 -6.74
N ASP A 256 -19.05 -3.52 -6.38
CA ASP A 256 -17.94 -4.03 -5.59
C ASP A 256 -16.98 -4.82 -6.49
N TYR A 257 -15.70 -4.86 -6.11
CA TYR A 257 -14.64 -5.59 -6.81
C TYR A 257 -14.45 -5.17 -8.28
N GLU A 258 -14.52 -3.86 -8.55
CA GLU A 258 -14.39 -3.32 -9.91
C GLU A 258 -12.92 -3.21 -10.41
N ASN A 259 -11.92 -3.34 -9.54
CA ASN A 259 -10.51 -3.34 -9.92
C ASN A 259 -10.09 -4.72 -10.48
N VAL A 260 -9.02 -4.78 -11.27
CA VAL A 260 -8.46 -6.04 -11.78
C VAL A 260 -8.04 -6.97 -10.61
N HIS A 261 -7.53 -6.40 -9.54
CA HIS A 261 -7.20 -7.06 -8.28
C HIS A 261 -7.74 -6.24 -7.11
N GLN A 262 -7.95 -6.88 -5.97
CA GLN A 262 -8.63 -6.25 -4.84
C GLN A 262 -7.73 -6.15 -3.62
N VAL A 263 -8.10 -5.29 -2.68
CA VAL A 263 -7.63 -5.34 -1.29
C VAL A 263 -8.84 -5.53 -0.40
N THR A 264 -8.78 -6.54 0.45
CA THR A 264 -9.86 -6.88 1.38
C THR A 264 -9.38 -6.94 2.81
N ALA A 265 -10.24 -6.53 3.73
CA ALA A 265 -10.12 -6.80 5.15
C ALA A 265 -11.10 -7.90 5.53
N MET A 266 -10.62 -8.90 6.25
CA MET A 266 -11.39 -10.06 6.69
C MET A 266 -11.32 -10.19 8.20
N LYS A 267 -12.45 -10.49 8.85
CA LYS A 267 -12.45 -10.92 10.24
C LYS A 267 -12.19 -12.42 10.30
N LEU A 268 -11.29 -12.82 11.16
CA LEU A 268 -10.89 -14.21 11.33
C LEU A 268 -11.13 -14.65 12.77
N ASP A 269 -11.92 -15.68 12.94
CA ASP A 269 -11.95 -16.45 14.18
C ASP A 269 -11.01 -17.64 14.01
N TYR A 270 -9.94 -17.72 14.81
CA TYR A 270 -8.93 -18.76 14.71
C TYR A 270 -8.59 -19.37 16.07
N GLY A 271 -8.76 -20.67 16.18
CA GLY A 271 -8.37 -21.44 17.37
C GLY A 271 -6.95 -21.98 17.24
N PHE A 272 -5.97 -21.29 17.82
CA PHE A 272 -4.54 -21.65 17.75
C PHE A 272 -4.20 -23.04 18.27
N ASP A 273 -5.06 -23.61 19.16
CA ASP A 273 -4.89 -24.97 19.70
C ASP A 273 -5.60 -26.03 18.86
N THR A 274 -6.58 -25.67 18.07
CA THR A 274 -7.46 -26.59 17.32
C THR A 274 -7.28 -26.51 15.81
N ASP A 275 -6.61 -25.47 15.34
CA ASP A 275 -6.44 -25.10 13.92
C ASP A 275 -7.76 -24.91 13.17
N LYS A 276 -8.86 -24.77 13.89
CA LYS A 276 -10.16 -24.43 13.30
C LYS A 276 -10.26 -22.95 13.09
N TYR A 277 -10.82 -22.56 11.96
CA TYR A 277 -11.02 -21.14 11.66
C TYR A 277 -12.35 -20.90 10.95
N GLU A 278 -12.80 -19.66 11.00
CA GLU A 278 -13.91 -19.12 10.23
C GLU A 278 -13.58 -17.69 9.80
N ILE A 279 -13.81 -17.38 8.53
CA ILE A 279 -13.80 -16.00 8.03
C ILE A 279 -15.24 -15.50 8.13
N THR A 280 -15.49 -14.54 9.02
CA THR A 280 -16.84 -14.12 9.38
C THR A 280 -17.32 -12.87 8.63
N ASP A 281 -16.40 -12.10 8.07
CA ASP A 281 -16.72 -10.88 7.32
C ASP A 281 -15.61 -10.61 6.29
N ILE A 282 -15.98 -10.26 5.06
CA ILE A 282 -15.04 -9.87 3.99
C ILE A 282 -15.52 -8.55 3.42
N LYS A 283 -14.66 -7.52 3.45
CA LYS A 283 -14.97 -6.20 2.92
C LYS A 283 -13.86 -5.68 2.02
N LEU A 284 -14.24 -4.94 0.97
CA LEU A 284 -13.30 -4.08 0.27
C LEU A 284 -12.68 -3.10 1.27
N PHE A 285 -11.35 -2.94 1.20
CA PHE A 285 -10.62 -2.12 2.13
C PHE A 285 -10.38 -0.70 1.59
N ASP A 286 -10.35 -0.54 0.27
CA ASP A 286 -10.33 0.75 -0.43
C ASP A 286 -11.16 0.64 -1.71
N ARG A 287 -11.92 1.69 -2.02
CA ARG A 287 -12.84 1.77 -3.16
C ARG A 287 -12.23 2.46 -4.37
N GLY A 288 -11.04 3.01 -4.24
CA GLY A 288 -10.37 3.75 -5.30
C GLY A 288 -9.81 2.88 -6.41
N PHE A 289 -9.11 3.52 -7.35
CA PHE A 289 -8.47 2.83 -8.46
C PHE A 289 -7.06 2.35 -8.14
N ASP A 290 -6.38 3.04 -7.22
CA ASP A 290 -4.94 2.91 -7.01
C ASP A 290 -4.65 2.64 -5.54
N PHE A 291 -4.96 1.42 -5.09
CA PHE A 291 -4.62 0.97 -3.75
C PHE A 291 -4.34 -0.53 -3.76
N TYR A 292 -3.13 -0.92 -3.34
CA TYR A 292 -2.73 -2.31 -3.29
C TYR A 292 -1.65 -2.55 -2.21
N ALA A 293 -1.40 -3.81 -1.88
CA ALA A 293 -0.34 -4.30 -1.00
C ALA A 293 -0.15 -3.49 0.32
N PRO A 294 -1.21 -3.06 1.03
CA PRO A 294 -1.01 -2.35 2.27
C PRO A 294 -0.35 -3.25 3.32
N GLN A 295 0.49 -2.62 4.14
CA GLN A 295 1.02 -3.23 5.36
C GLN A 295 0.71 -2.35 6.55
N SER A 296 0.44 -2.98 7.70
CA SER A 296 0.33 -2.30 8.97
C SER A 296 1.41 -2.74 9.96
N PHE A 297 1.71 -1.89 10.90
CA PHE A 297 2.60 -2.19 12.02
C PHE A 297 2.07 -1.48 13.27
N GLU A 298 2.43 -1.99 14.43
CA GLU A 298 2.16 -1.32 15.70
C GLU A 298 3.36 -0.44 16.05
N ASP A 299 3.11 0.84 16.34
CA ASP A 299 4.14 1.77 16.77
C ASP A 299 4.40 1.65 18.29
N GLU A 300 5.46 2.31 18.77
CA GLU A 300 5.86 2.27 20.19
C GLU A 300 4.80 2.88 21.14
N SER A 301 3.81 3.58 20.62
CA SER A 301 2.66 4.10 21.37
C SER A 301 1.44 3.15 21.37
N GLY A 302 1.50 2.04 20.64
CA GLY A 302 0.43 1.07 20.49
C GLY A 302 -0.59 1.41 19.42
N ARG A 303 -0.33 2.42 18.55
CA ARG A 303 -1.16 2.69 17.39
C ARG A 303 -0.83 1.72 16.28
N ARG A 304 -1.84 1.27 15.54
CA ARG A 304 -1.62 0.50 14.33
C ARG A 304 -1.67 1.41 13.11
N ILE A 305 -0.50 1.59 12.50
CA ILE A 305 -0.31 2.47 11.35
C ILE A 305 -0.23 1.62 10.10
N LEU A 306 -0.92 2.04 9.04
CA LEU A 306 -0.97 1.38 7.75
C LEU A 306 -0.48 2.32 6.66
N ILE A 307 0.29 1.77 5.72
CA ILE A 307 0.69 2.42 4.47
C ILE A 307 0.39 1.45 3.34
N GLY A 308 -0.15 1.93 2.22
CA GLY A 308 -0.42 1.16 1.02
C GLY A 308 0.35 1.66 -0.20
N TRP A 309 0.44 0.84 -1.22
CA TRP A 309 0.88 1.25 -2.54
C TRP A 309 -0.26 1.99 -3.25
N MET A 310 -0.03 3.25 -3.64
CA MET A 310 -0.92 4.02 -4.51
C MET A 310 -0.64 3.63 -5.97
N GLY A 311 -1.14 2.49 -6.34
CA GLY A 311 -1.04 1.82 -7.62
C GLY A 311 -1.76 0.48 -7.55
N ILE A 312 -1.71 -0.30 -8.62
CA ILE A 312 -2.27 -1.64 -8.70
C ILE A 312 -1.51 -2.44 -9.75
N PRO A 313 -1.22 -3.74 -9.55
CA PRO A 313 -0.60 -4.55 -10.59
C PRO A 313 -1.62 -4.88 -11.71
N ASP A 314 -1.10 -5.14 -12.91
CA ASP A 314 -1.88 -5.58 -14.08
C ASP A 314 -3.01 -4.62 -14.49
N ALA A 315 -2.89 -3.33 -14.13
CA ALA A 315 -3.88 -2.32 -14.52
C ALA A 315 -3.99 -2.20 -16.05
N ASP A 316 -5.20 -2.03 -16.54
CA ASP A 316 -5.51 -1.82 -17.97
C ASP A 316 -5.39 -0.36 -18.41
N TYR A 317 -4.83 0.49 -17.56
CA TYR A 317 -4.53 1.89 -17.81
C TYR A 317 -3.07 2.23 -17.46
N THR A 318 -2.53 3.29 -18.06
CA THR A 318 -1.17 3.75 -17.85
C THR A 318 -1.14 5.10 -17.11
N ASN A 319 -0.07 5.34 -16.37
CA ASN A 319 0.17 6.63 -15.75
C ASN A 319 0.98 7.53 -16.70
N PRO A 320 0.58 8.78 -16.94
CA PRO A 320 1.39 9.72 -17.73
C PRO A 320 2.82 9.90 -17.21
N THR A 321 3.05 9.68 -15.92
CA THR A 321 4.36 9.78 -15.27
C THR A 321 5.37 8.71 -15.73
N GLU A 322 4.92 7.64 -16.41
CA GLU A 322 5.81 6.65 -17.02
C GLU A 322 6.71 7.28 -18.06
N GLU A 323 6.16 8.13 -18.95
CA GLU A 323 6.95 8.88 -19.94
C GLU A 323 7.93 9.87 -19.28
N ALA A 324 7.57 10.39 -18.11
CA ALA A 324 8.44 11.25 -17.31
C ALA A 324 9.58 10.48 -16.63
N GLY A 325 9.47 9.15 -16.51
CA GLY A 325 10.50 8.27 -15.97
C GLY A 325 10.28 7.87 -14.51
N TRP A 326 9.03 7.95 -14.00
CA TRP A 326 8.68 7.48 -12.67
C TRP A 326 7.23 7.00 -12.59
N GLN A 327 6.94 6.10 -11.66
CA GLN A 327 5.57 5.64 -11.40
C GLN A 327 5.31 5.37 -9.92
N HIS A 328 4.06 5.64 -9.52
CA HIS A 328 3.44 5.32 -8.25
C HIS A 328 3.94 6.16 -7.07
N ALA A 329 3.36 5.87 -5.92
CA ALA A 329 3.66 6.47 -4.64
C ALA A 329 3.20 5.53 -3.52
N LEU A 330 3.58 5.82 -2.28
CA LEU A 330 2.89 5.30 -1.10
C LEU A 330 1.71 6.22 -0.76
N THR A 331 0.64 5.66 -0.17
CA THR A 331 -0.45 6.45 0.39
C THR A 331 0.03 7.29 1.57
N ILE A 332 -0.75 8.29 1.99
CA ILE A 332 -0.53 8.88 3.31
C ILE A 332 -0.66 7.81 4.38
N PRO A 333 0.10 7.91 5.49
CA PRO A 333 -0.04 6.99 6.61
C PRO A 333 -1.44 7.10 7.24
N ARG A 334 -2.04 5.95 7.56
CA ARG A 334 -3.38 5.82 8.14
C ARG A 334 -3.30 5.11 9.48
N GLU A 335 -4.03 5.58 10.47
CA GLU A 335 -4.26 4.86 11.72
C GLU A 335 -5.48 3.95 11.57
N LEU A 336 -5.32 2.69 11.98
CA LEU A 336 -6.42 1.72 12.04
C LEU A 336 -7.04 1.74 13.43
N SER A 337 -8.36 1.69 13.48
CA SER A 337 -9.14 1.54 14.71
C SER A 337 -10.37 0.65 14.47
N VAL A 338 -11.05 0.26 15.53
CA VAL A 338 -12.31 -0.49 15.45
C VAL A 338 -13.44 0.37 15.99
N ARG A 339 -14.49 0.57 15.20
CA ARG A 339 -15.69 1.31 15.60
C ARG A 339 -16.94 0.50 15.21
N ASP A 340 -17.78 0.21 16.18
CA ASP A 340 -19.00 -0.62 15.98
C ASP A 340 -18.70 -1.95 15.25
N GLY A 341 -17.56 -2.56 15.60
CA GLY A 341 -17.10 -3.81 15.00
C GLY A 341 -16.60 -3.69 13.57
N LYS A 342 -16.45 -2.49 13.01
CA LYS A 342 -15.86 -2.22 11.69
C LYS A 342 -14.42 -1.76 11.84
N LEU A 343 -13.53 -2.21 10.95
CA LEU A 343 -12.19 -1.68 10.82
C LEU A 343 -12.26 -0.34 10.11
N ILE A 344 -11.69 0.70 10.73
CA ILE A 344 -11.72 2.09 10.29
C ILE A 344 -10.31 2.53 9.91
N GLN A 345 -10.19 3.39 8.90
CA GLN A 345 -8.94 3.98 8.45
C GLN A 345 -9.03 5.50 8.53
N GLU A 346 -8.25 6.13 9.39
CA GLU A 346 -8.19 7.60 9.45
C GLU A 346 -6.77 8.07 9.15
N PRO A 347 -6.59 9.23 8.49
CA PRO A 347 -5.25 9.84 8.35
C PRO A 347 -4.64 10.07 9.73
N ILE A 348 -3.35 9.79 9.90
CA ILE A 348 -2.68 10.03 11.19
C ILE A 348 -2.71 11.52 11.56
N GLU A 349 -2.73 11.78 12.87
CA GLU A 349 -2.84 13.15 13.42
C GLU A 349 -1.68 14.06 13.00
N GLU A 350 -0.50 13.54 12.81
CA GLU A 350 0.72 14.25 12.43
C GLU A 350 0.56 15.04 11.13
N LEU A 351 -0.25 14.54 10.19
CA LEU A 351 -0.51 15.21 8.90
C LEU A 351 -1.18 16.59 9.07
N LYS A 352 -1.79 16.88 10.22
CA LYS A 352 -2.33 18.21 10.52
C LYS A 352 -1.24 19.29 10.57
N GLN A 353 0.03 18.93 10.78
CA GLN A 353 1.16 19.86 10.73
C GLN A 353 1.41 20.42 9.32
N LEU A 354 0.94 19.73 8.28
CA LEU A 354 1.00 20.21 6.90
C LEU A 354 0.02 21.37 6.64
N ARG A 355 -1.01 21.54 7.49
CA ARG A 355 -2.01 22.58 7.30
C ARG A 355 -1.38 23.97 7.41
N SER A 356 -1.62 24.83 6.43
CA SER A 356 -1.24 26.24 6.54
C SER A 356 -2.24 26.99 7.44
N GLU A 357 -1.82 28.15 7.93
CA GLU A 357 -2.67 29.03 8.76
C GLU A 357 -3.84 29.64 7.94
N ASP A 358 -3.70 29.72 6.63
CA ASP A 358 -4.66 30.33 5.68
C ASP A 358 -5.83 29.40 5.37
N LYS A 359 -6.51 28.87 6.42
CA LYS A 359 -7.68 28.05 6.23
C LYS A 359 -8.92 28.87 5.80
N ALA A 360 -9.74 28.29 4.95
CA ALA A 360 -11.06 28.83 4.63
C ALA A 360 -12.16 27.99 5.30
N VAL A 361 -13.09 28.67 5.97
CA VAL A 361 -14.25 28.02 6.60
C VAL A 361 -15.52 28.55 5.93
N CYS A 362 -16.34 27.65 5.43
CA CYS A 362 -17.55 27.97 4.69
C CYS A 362 -18.75 27.18 5.24
N THR A 363 -19.83 27.89 5.54
CA THR A 363 -21.13 27.27 5.79
C THR A 363 -21.89 27.21 4.48
N PHE A 364 -22.41 26.03 4.13
CA PHE A 364 -23.20 25.86 2.91
C PHE A 364 -24.61 25.35 3.23
N CYS A 365 -25.58 25.73 2.37
CA CYS A 365 -26.95 25.26 2.44
C CYS A 365 -27.53 25.13 1.03
N TYR A 366 -28.73 24.57 0.90
CA TYR A 366 -29.44 24.24 -0.34
C TYR A 366 -29.16 25.20 -1.51
N GLY A 367 -28.69 24.65 -2.63
CA GLY A 367 -28.44 25.39 -3.87
C GLY A 367 -27.27 26.36 -3.81
N GLN A 368 -26.60 26.50 -2.69
CA GLN A 368 -25.46 27.39 -2.56
C GLN A 368 -24.19 26.68 -3.07
N THR A 369 -23.46 27.37 -3.94
CA THR A 369 -22.18 26.87 -4.47
C THR A 369 -21.03 27.65 -3.84
N ILE A 370 -20.05 26.94 -3.33
CA ILE A 370 -18.82 27.50 -2.77
C ILE A 370 -17.69 27.22 -3.74
N ILE A 371 -16.92 28.25 -4.09
CA ILE A 371 -15.85 28.17 -5.06
C ILE A 371 -14.53 28.48 -4.37
N MET A 372 -13.61 27.54 -4.44
CA MET A 372 -12.24 27.71 -3.99
C MET A 372 -11.28 27.26 -5.10
N GLN A 373 -10.24 28.03 -5.34
CA GLN A 373 -9.22 27.73 -6.34
C GLN A 373 -7.96 27.28 -5.61
N ASN A 374 -7.89 25.99 -5.28
CA ASN A 374 -6.70 25.37 -4.74
C ASN A 374 -6.55 23.95 -5.33
N ALA A 375 -5.34 23.55 -5.64
CA ALA A 375 -5.05 22.24 -6.18
C ALA A 375 -4.50 21.27 -5.11
N ILE A 376 -3.82 21.78 -4.08
CA ILE A 376 -3.18 21.01 -3.01
C ILE A 376 -3.83 21.41 -1.70
N TYR A 377 -4.66 20.55 -1.15
CA TYR A 377 -5.47 20.89 0.01
C TYR A 377 -5.91 19.65 0.80
N GLU A 378 -6.27 19.90 2.05
CA GLU A 378 -7.17 19.06 2.81
C GLU A 378 -8.52 19.76 2.94
N ALA A 379 -9.61 19.05 2.59
CA ALA A 379 -10.97 19.53 2.82
C ALA A 379 -11.68 18.63 3.84
N VAL A 380 -12.18 19.22 4.89
CA VAL A 380 -13.00 18.55 5.92
C VAL A 380 -14.44 19.09 5.77
N VAL A 381 -15.38 18.19 5.53
CA VAL A 381 -16.79 18.53 5.31
C VAL A 381 -17.66 17.78 6.31
N ASP A 382 -18.32 18.55 7.18
CA ASP A 382 -19.30 18.03 8.15
C ASP A 382 -20.71 18.35 7.65
N PHE A 383 -21.46 17.32 7.28
CA PHE A 383 -22.84 17.49 6.81
C PHE A 383 -23.82 17.50 7.98
N LYS A 384 -24.58 18.58 8.11
CA LYS A 384 -25.76 18.61 8.98
C LYS A 384 -26.92 17.82 8.36
N ARG A 385 -27.01 17.84 7.04
CA ARG A 385 -27.97 17.09 6.23
C ARG A 385 -27.42 16.94 4.81
N CYS A 386 -27.49 15.73 4.27
CA CYS A 386 -27.17 15.47 2.87
C CYS A 386 -28.16 14.48 2.27
N ARG A 387 -28.93 14.93 1.27
CA ARG A 387 -29.82 14.10 0.46
C ARG A 387 -29.24 13.87 -0.92
N GLU A 388 -28.81 14.95 -1.56
CA GLU A 388 -28.09 14.94 -2.81
C GLU A 388 -26.94 15.94 -2.73
N MET A 389 -25.78 15.57 -3.25
CA MET A 389 -24.59 16.42 -3.29
C MET A 389 -23.82 16.17 -4.59
N VAL A 390 -23.28 17.23 -5.16
CA VAL A 390 -22.22 17.19 -6.16
C VAL A 390 -21.11 18.10 -5.69
N MET A 391 -19.95 17.51 -5.48
CA MET A 391 -18.73 18.20 -5.11
C MET A 391 -17.72 18.09 -6.26
N THR A 392 -17.29 19.23 -6.81
CA THR A 392 -16.17 19.26 -7.74
C THR A 392 -14.91 19.34 -6.93
N LEU A 393 -14.03 18.35 -7.04
CA LEU A 393 -12.75 18.24 -6.34
C LEU A 393 -11.63 18.93 -7.11
N ARG A 394 -11.68 18.81 -8.41
CA ARG A 394 -10.91 19.55 -9.42
C ARG A 394 -11.76 19.73 -10.67
N GLU A 395 -11.34 20.57 -11.59
CA GLU A 395 -12.08 20.74 -12.83
C GLU A 395 -12.25 19.39 -13.55
N GLY A 396 -13.52 19.00 -13.80
CA GLY A 396 -13.88 17.73 -14.44
C GLY A 396 -13.80 16.50 -13.54
N ILE A 397 -13.41 16.63 -12.26
CA ILE A 397 -13.36 15.52 -11.28
C ILE A 397 -14.40 15.79 -10.20
N THR A 398 -15.33 14.87 -10.01
CA THR A 398 -16.47 15.07 -9.10
C THR A 398 -16.67 13.89 -8.15
N LEU A 399 -17.15 14.23 -6.95
CA LEU A 399 -17.72 13.31 -5.99
C LEU A 399 -19.20 13.64 -5.85
N SER A 400 -20.09 12.68 -6.09
CA SER A 400 -21.53 12.90 -6.01
C SER A 400 -22.20 11.89 -5.11
N TYR A 401 -23.19 12.33 -4.32
CA TYR A 401 -24.02 11.47 -3.48
C TYR A 401 -25.48 11.64 -3.89
N LYS A 402 -26.09 10.52 -4.27
CA LYS A 402 -27.51 10.47 -4.64
C LYS A 402 -28.02 9.02 -4.50
N ASP A 403 -29.28 8.87 -4.09
CA ASP A 403 -29.94 7.57 -3.94
C ASP A 403 -29.13 6.55 -3.12
N ASN A 404 -28.50 7.03 -2.04
CA ASN A 404 -27.63 6.25 -1.16
C ASN A 404 -26.36 5.70 -1.85
N ILE A 405 -25.94 6.31 -2.96
CA ILE A 405 -24.69 5.94 -3.66
C ILE A 405 -23.78 7.16 -3.71
N LEU A 406 -22.58 7.00 -3.18
CA LEU A 406 -21.47 7.94 -3.37
C LEU A 406 -20.67 7.49 -4.59
N THR A 407 -20.47 8.40 -5.54
CA THR A 407 -19.78 8.14 -6.81
C THR A 407 -18.62 9.11 -6.99
N LEU A 408 -17.40 8.59 -7.09
CA LEU A 408 -16.24 9.32 -7.59
C LEU A 408 -16.20 9.18 -9.11
N ASN A 409 -16.09 10.31 -9.82
CA ASN A 409 -15.98 10.35 -11.27
C ASN A 409 -14.76 11.20 -11.66
N LEU A 410 -13.82 10.60 -12.37
CA LEU A 410 -12.57 11.24 -12.79
C LEU A 410 -12.65 11.86 -14.20
N GLY A 411 -13.75 11.61 -14.93
CA GLY A 411 -13.94 12.13 -16.28
C GLY A 411 -12.77 11.76 -17.21
N VAL A 412 -12.31 12.75 -17.95
CA VAL A 412 -11.16 12.56 -18.89
C VAL A 412 -9.79 12.66 -18.21
N TYR A 413 -9.75 13.04 -16.93
CA TYR A 413 -8.51 13.30 -16.20
C TYR A 413 -8.02 12.08 -15.39
N GLY A 414 -8.70 10.96 -15.52
CA GLY A 414 -8.33 9.70 -14.84
C GLY A 414 -7.30 8.85 -15.60
N SER A 415 -6.92 9.22 -16.83
CA SER A 415 -5.99 8.42 -17.67
C SER A 415 -6.41 6.95 -17.76
N GLY A 416 -7.66 6.70 -18.17
CA GLY A 416 -8.27 5.36 -18.24
C GLY A 416 -9.16 5.02 -17.05
N ARG A 417 -8.95 5.64 -15.89
CA ARG A 417 -9.83 5.53 -14.72
C ARG A 417 -11.10 6.34 -14.95
N SER A 418 -12.27 5.78 -14.64
CA SER A 418 -13.55 6.43 -14.88
C SER A 418 -14.32 6.71 -13.58
N THR A 419 -15.00 5.72 -13.04
CA THR A 419 -15.85 5.86 -11.85
C THR A 419 -15.64 4.75 -10.85
N ARG A 420 -15.80 5.08 -9.55
CA ARG A 420 -15.92 4.12 -8.45
C ARG A 420 -17.06 4.54 -7.53
N LYS A 421 -17.69 3.58 -6.91
CA LYS A 421 -18.91 3.79 -6.14
C LYS A 421 -18.90 3.06 -4.82
N VAL A 422 -19.67 3.57 -3.87
CA VAL A 422 -20.02 2.88 -2.63
C VAL A 422 -21.47 3.17 -2.25
N ARG A 423 -22.14 2.19 -1.66
CA ARG A 423 -23.47 2.37 -1.06
C ARG A 423 -23.31 2.84 0.38
N LEU A 424 -23.96 3.95 0.70
CA LEU A 424 -23.96 4.55 2.03
C LEU A 424 -25.40 4.82 2.47
N GLU A 425 -25.77 4.46 3.68
CA GLU A 425 -27.08 4.82 4.25
C GLU A 425 -27.18 6.33 4.44
N LYS A 426 -26.09 6.97 4.85
CA LYS A 426 -25.95 8.40 5.06
C LYS A 426 -24.57 8.88 4.65
N LEU A 427 -24.49 10.12 4.22
CA LEU A 427 -23.23 10.86 4.09
C LEU A 427 -23.18 11.94 5.19
N GLU A 428 -22.31 11.77 6.17
CA GLU A 428 -22.19 12.61 7.35
C GLU A 428 -20.87 13.40 7.39
N HIS A 429 -19.79 12.80 6.89
CA HIS A 429 -18.44 13.38 6.95
C HIS A 429 -17.63 13.02 5.71
N LEU A 430 -16.81 13.95 5.25
CA LEU A 430 -15.76 13.74 4.26
C LEU A 430 -14.47 14.40 4.73
N GLN A 431 -13.35 13.67 4.63
CA GLN A 431 -12.01 14.24 4.73
C GLN A 431 -11.25 13.89 3.45
N ILE A 432 -10.80 14.90 2.72
CA ILE A 432 -10.26 14.75 1.37
C ILE A 432 -8.87 15.36 1.34
N PHE A 433 -7.89 14.54 1.00
CA PHE A 433 -6.53 14.96 0.70
C PHE A 433 -6.34 15.01 -0.81
N ALA A 434 -6.07 16.18 -1.35
CA ALA A 434 -5.77 16.40 -2.76
C ALA A 434 -4.32 16.85 -2.89
N ASP A 435 -3.51 16.03 -3.52
CA ASP A 435 -2.13 16.36 -3.87
C ASP A 435 -2.01 16.68 -5.37
N THR A 436 -0.87 17.00 -5.87
CA THR A 436 -0.60 17.37 -7.27
C THR A 436 -1.27 16.40 -8.23
N SER A 437 -1.09 15.11 -8.04
CA SER A 437 -1.61 14.06 -8.93
C SER A 437 -2.27 12.89 -8.18
N SER A 438 -2.89 13.15 -7.02
CA SER A 438 -3.64 12.13 -6.27
C SER A 438 -4.83 12.70 -5.51
N LEU A 439 -5.76 11.80 -5.15
CA LEU A 439 -6.86 12.02 -4.22
C LEU A 439 -6.93 10.85 -3.25
N GLU A 440 -7.04 11.15 -1.96
CA GLU A 440 -7.44 10.19 -0.92
C GLU A 440 -8.67 10.76 -0.20
N ILE A 441 -9.78 10.03 -0.22
CA ILE A 441 -11.08 10.48 0.27
C ILE A 441 -11.55 9.53 1.36
N PHE A 442 -11.62 10.02 2.58
CA PHE A 442 -12.09 9.31 3.75
C PHE A 442 -13.55 9.69 4.02
N VAL A 443 -14.43 8.72 3.99
CA VAL A 443 -15.88 8.88 4.09
C VAL A 443 -16.34 8.44 5.47
N ASN A 444 -17.22 9.24 6.11
CA ASN A 444 -17.80 8.93 7.40
C ASN A 444 -16.76 8.52 8.46
N HIS A 445 -15.70 9.36 8.58
CA HIS A 445 -14.58 9.10 9.48
C HIS A 445 -13.87 7.78 9.19
N GLY A 446 -13.60 7.50 7.92
CA GLY A 446 -12.78 6.37 7.50
C GLY A 446 -13.51 5.02 7.42
N GLU A 447 -14.85 4.98 7.47
CA GLU A 447 -15.61 3.75 7.22
C GLU A 447 -15.42 3.23 5.80
N GLU A 448 -15.29 4.13 4.82
CA GLU A 448 -14.98 3.84 3.43
C GLU A 448 -13.90 4.81 2.94
N VAL A 449 -13.03 4.34 2.06
CA VAL A 449 -11.92 5.15 1.54
C VAL A 449 -11.83 4.98 0.02
N PHE A 450 -11.45 6.06 -0.67
CA PHE A 450 -11.10 6.03 -2.08
C PHE A 450 -9.69 6.59 -2.27
N THR A 451 -8.81 5.82 -2.87
CA THR A 451 -7.45 6.22 -3.22
C THR A 451 -7.27 6.17 -4.72
N THR A 452 -6.82 7.26 -5.34
CA THR A 452 -6.65 7.30 -6.79
C THR A 452 -5.62 8.31 -7.25
N ARG A 453 -4.97 8.01 -8.38
CA ARG A 453 -4.20 8.99 -9.16
C ARG A 453 -5.13 9.81 -10.05
N ILE A 454 -4.78 11.07 -10.23
CA ILE A 454 -5.46 12.01 -11.12
C ILE A 454 -4.42 12.88 -11.83
N TYR A 455 -4.74 13.37 -13.02
CA TYR A 455 -3.79 14.15 -13.83
C TYR A 455 -4.44 15.44 -14.32
N ASN A 456 -4.83 16.29 -13.36
CA ASN A 456 -5.38 17.63 -13.60
C ASN A 456 -4.89 18.61 -12.52
N HIS A 457 -4.21 19.66 -12.91
CA HIS A 457 -3.66 20.68 -12.01
C HIS A 457 -4.57 21.87 -11.76
N TYR A 458 -5.74 21.93 -12.43
CA TYR A 458 -6.67 23.04 -12.25
C TYR A 458 -7.51 22.87 -11.00
N GLY A 459 -7.08 23.56 -9.93
CA GLY A 459 -7.78 23.58 -8.66
C GLY A 459 -9.17 24.21 -8.81
N ARG A 460 -10.20 23.47 -8.41
CA ARG A 460 -11.58 23.97 -8.37
C ARG A 460 -12.38 23.16 -7.38
N LEU A 461 -12.69 23.74 -6.23
CA LEU A 461 -13.49 23.08 -5.20
C LEU A 461 -14.86 23.75 -5.11
N LEU A 462 -15.90 23.00 -5.42
CA LEU A 462 -17.30 23.44 -5.38
C LEU A 462 -18.11 22.40 -4.64
N ILE A 463 -19.15 22.84 -3.92
CA ILE A 463 -20.19 21.96 -3.39
C ILE A 463 -21.57 22.53 -3.73
N ASN A 464 -22.48 21.67 -4.19
CA ASN A 464 -23.84 22.03 -4.54
C ASN A 464 -24.79 20.86 -4.28
N GLY A 465 -26.08 21.11 -4.15
CA GLY A 465 -27.13 20.10 -4.01
C GLY A 465 -28.08 20.34 -2.86
N GLU A 466 -28.88 19.32 -2.55
CA GLU A 466 -29.77 19.29 -1.37
C GLU A 466 -29.00 18.90 -0.11
N CYS A 467 -28.01 19.69 0.25
CA CYS A 467 -27.15 19.44 1.40
C CYS A 467 -26.88 20.73 2.18
N SER A 468 -26.50 20.58 3.44
CA SER A 468 -26.08 21.68 4.31
C SER A 468 -25.03 21.21 5.30
N GLY A 469 -24.12 22.08 5.68
CA GLY A 469 -23.05 21.75 6.61
C GLY A 469 -21.98 22.84 6.70
N ILE A 470 -20.82 22.42 7.17
CA ILE A 470 -19.62 23.23 7.26
C ILE A 470 -18.50 22.55 6.48
N MET A 471 -17.79 23.31 5.69
CA MET A 471 -16.57 22.85 5.01
C MET A 471 -15.40 23.72 5.46
N THR A 472 -14.35 23.07 5.90
CA THR A 472 -13.06 23.70 6.21
C THR A 472 -12.03 23.22 5.21
N VAL A 473 -11.32 24.13 4.57
CA VAL A 473 -10.27 23.80 3.60
C VAL A 473 -8.95 24.38 4.08
N TYR A 474 -7.95 23.51 4.15
CA TYR A 474 -6.59 23.85 4.53
C TYR A 474 -5.69 23.69 3.29
N PRO A 475 -5.02 24.75 2.81
CA PRO A 475 -3.87 24.56 1.93
C PRO A 475 -2.81 23.76 2.64
N LEU A 476 -2.21 22.78 1.95
CA LEU A 476 -1.20 21.92 2.54
C LEU A 476 0.21 22.30 2.10
N LYS A 477 1.16 22.15 3.03
CA LYS A 477 2.60 22.20 2.79
C LYS A 477 3.08 20.86 2.21
N SER A 478 4.31 20.83 1.73
CA SER A 478 4.98 19.60 1.29
C SER A 478 5.62 18.87 2.46
N PHE A 479 5.85 17.55 2.30
CA PHE A 479 6.85 16.86 3.09
C PHE A 479 8.23 17.49 2.87
N GLU A 480 9.05 17.49 3.90
CA GLU A 480 10.45 17.84 3.83
C GLU A 480 11.27 16.55 3.72
N ILE A 481 11.90 16.33 2.55
CA ILE A 481 12.64 15.09 2.27
C ILE A 481 14.09 15.47 1.99
N GLU A 482 15.00 15.01 2.84
CA GLU A 482 16.45 15.18 2.71
C GLU A 482 17.11 13.89 2.27
N GLY A 483 18.32 13.98 1.69
CA GLY A 483 19.14 12.80 1.41
C GLY A 483 19.65 12.15 2.72
N GLY A 484 19.53 10.82 2.80
CA GLY A 484 20.04 10.08 3.95
C GLY A 484 21.57 10.05 4.00
N ARG A 485 22.15 9.73 5.17
CA ARG A 485 23.59 9.84 5.48
C ARG A 485 24.55 9.05 4.58
N HIS A 486 24.04 8.23 3.66
CA HIS A 486 24.85 7.43 2.72
C HIS A 486 24.94 8.04 1.32
N GLU A 487 24.43 9.28 1.11
CA GLU A 487 24.52 9.99 -0.17
C GLU A 487 25.70 11.00 -0.21
N GLU A 488 26.54 11.11 0.85
CA GLU A 488 27.76 11.96 0.85
C GLU A 488 29.00 11.25 0.30
#